data_383afd37be37aa6a2a7428c06b619ced
#
_entry.id   383afd37be37aa6a2a7428c06b619ced
#
_cell.length_a   1.000
_cell.length_b   1.000
_cell.length_c   1.000
_cell.angle_alpha   90.00
_cell.angle_beta   90.00
_cell.angle_gamma   90.00
#
_symmetry.space_group_name_H-M   'P 1'
#
loop_
_entity.id
_entity.type
_entity.pdbx_description
1 polymer ?
#
loop_
_entity_poly.entity_id
_entity_poly.type
_entity_poly.pdbx_seq_one_letter_code
_entity_poly.pdbx_strand_id
1 'polypeptide(L)'
;MTIIPFLIAWGLKENPGLVKGTTNRGQLIIPPLSINRNDFTGFDSFSTENLGELPGHWLIVNVIPGMGCNEICLDGLLKTKQLRLMLNKELPRTRRIVIIFNELPQVITREWWLKDMLLWRLRRTENKEDNALFIRLLREENKIDEKLIDKLIGSESRDFALNSDLIRVKPSSELAKKIMNIKAGVMPEGMLFLIDPLGNLMMQYEAGFNTYKVKDDLMHLLRISQIG
;
A
#
# COMPACT_ATOMS: atom_id res chain seq x y z
N MET A 1 8.34 28.65 -37.74
CA MET A 1 9.37 28.27 -36.73
C MET A 1 8.90 27.08 -35.85
N THR A 2 8.45 25.96 -36.44
CA THR A 2 7.89 24.83 -35.68
C THR A 2 8.67 23.51 -35.84
N ILE A 3 9.74 23.48 -36.63
CA ILE A 3 10.51 22.24 -36.90
C ILE A 3 11.47 21.90 -35.76
N ILE A 4 12.03 22.88 -35.07
CA ILE A 4 13.01 22.69 -33.99
C ILE A 4 12.49 21.85 -32.83
N PRO A 5 11.26 22.06 -32.28
CA PRO A 5 10.73 21.22 -31.22
C PRO A 5 10.56 19.77 -31.65
N PHE A 6 10.19 19.50 -32.91
CA PHE A 6 10.05 18.14 -33.42
C PHE A 6 11.38 17.42 -33.56
N LEU A 7 12.43 18.11 -34.00
CA LEU A 7 13.78 17.54 -34.09
C LEU A 7 14.35 17.24 -32.71
N ILE A 8 14.11 18.13 -31.73
CA ILE A 8 14.49 17.90 -30.33
C ILE A 8 13.72 16.69 -29.75
N ALA A 9 12.39 16.61 -29.94
CA ALA A 9 11.58 15.50 -29.47
C ALA A 9 12.00 14.17 -30.11
N TRP A 10 12.33 14.17 -31.40
CA TRP A 10 12.85 13.00 -32.10
C TRP A 10 14.23 12.59 -31.58
N GLY A 11 15.15 13.52 -31.44
CA GLY A 11 16.49 13.28 -30.88
C GLY A 11 16.43 12.71 -29.44
N LEU A 12 15.50 13.18 -28.61
CA LEU A 12 15.28 12.67 -27.26
C LEU A 12 14.65 11.27 -27.28
N LYS A 13 13.78 10.94 -28.23
CA LYS A 13 13.23 9.62 -28.43
C LYS A 13 14.29 8.58 -28.79
N GLU A 14 15.20 8.95 -29.68
CA GLU A 14 16.34 8.10 -30.13
C GLU A 14 17.39 7.91 -29.02
N ASN A 15 17.54 8.90 -28.13
CA ASN A 15 18.52 8.90 -27.06
C ASN A 15 17.87 9.14 -25.68
N PRO A 16 17.12 8.18 -25.13
CA PRO A 16 16.45 8.34 -23.83
C PRO A 16 17.42 8.62 -22.67
N GLY A 17 18.70 8.28 -22.81
CA GLY A 17 19.76 8.60 -21.85
C GLY A 17 20.12 10.08 -21.73
N LEU A 18 19.67 10.93 -22.66
CA LEU A 18 19.88 12.40 -22.58
C LEU A 18 18.86 13.06 -21.62
N VAL A 19 17.73 12.43 -21.36
CA VAL A 19 16.77 12.89 -20.36
C VAL A 19 17.24 12.41 -18.99
N LYS A 20 18.28 13.04 -18.46
CA LYS A 20 18.72 12.81 -17.07
C LYS A 20 17.78 13.55 -16.12
N GLY A 21 16.92 12.81 -15.45
CA GLY A 21 16.14 13.30 -14.32
C GLY A 21 14.69 12.87 -14.40
N THR A 22 14.39 11.71 -13.83
CA THR A 22 13.02 11.40 -13.42
C THR A 22 12.68 12.31 -12.23
N THR A 23 11.59 13.05 -12.31
CA THR A 23 11.12 13.91 -11.21
C THR A 23 10.54 13.09 -10.06
N ASN A 24 10.23 11.81 -10.32
CA ASN A 24 9.67 10.88 -9.34
C ASN A 24 10.74 10.38 -8.36
N ARG A 25 10.32 10.24 -7.12
CA ARG A 25 11.12 9.70 -6.02
C ARG A 25 11.04 8.17 -5.94
N GLY A 26 9.92 7.62 -6.45
CA GLY A 26 9.75 6.17 -6.63
C GLY A 26 10.43 5.66 -7.88
N GLN A 27 10.72 4.36 -7.89
CA GLN A 27 11.28 3.68 -9.04
C GLN A 27 10.15 3.23 -9.99
N LEU A 28 10.24 3.60 -11.25
CA LEU A 28 9.29 3.16 -12.27
C LEU A 28 9.50 1.69 -12.61
N ILE A 29 8.39 0.98 -12.83
CA ILE A 29 8.37 -0.39 -13.36
C ILE A 29 8.16 -0.28 -14.87
N ILE A 30 9.16 -0.66 -15.64
CA ILE A 30 9.16 -0.53 -17.10
C ILE A 30 9.47 -1.90 -17.74
N PRO A 31 8.54 -2.46 -18.57
CA PRO A 31 7.19 -1.96 -18.81
C PRO A 31 6.30 -2.11 -17.58
N PRO A 32 5.24 -1.30 -17.45
CA PRO A 32 4.26 -1.46 -16.37
C PRO A 32 3.60 -2.83 -16.42
N LEU A 33 3.33 -3.41 -15.24
CA LEU A 33 2.66 -4.69 -15.14
C LEU A 33 1.14 -4.50 -15.13
N SER A 34 0.45 -4.98 -16.16
CA SER A 34 -1.01 -4.93 -16.20
C SER A 34 -1.62 -5.93 -15.23
N ILE A 35 -2.55 -5.44 -14.40
CA ILE A 35 -3.27 -6.17 -13.38
C ILE A 35 -4.77 -5.99 -13.63
N ASN A 36 -5.50 -7.08 -13.63
CA ASN A 36 -6.94 -7.09 -13.80
C ASN A 36 -7.64 -7.37 -12.45
N ARG A 37 -8.90 -6.96 -12.34
CA ARG A 37 -9.72 -7.28 -11.15
C ARG A 37 -9.76 -8.80 -10.88
N ASN A 38 -9.82 -9.61 -11.92
CA ASN A 38 -9.89 -11.08 -11.80
C ASN A 38 -8.58 -11.71 -11.29
N ASP A 39 -7.50 -10.93 -11.22
CA ASP A 39 -6.23 -11.35 -10.61
C ASP A 39 -6.28 -11.34 -9.08
N PHE A 40 -7.37 -10.81 -8.50
CA PHE A 40 -7.57 -10.73 -7.06
C PHE A 40 -8.80 -11.49 -6.59
N THR A 41 -8.68 -12.17 -5.46
CA THR A 41 -9.80 -12.67 -4.67
C THR A 41 -9.78 -11.99 -3.30
N GLY A 42 -10.96 -11.67 -2.77
CA GLY A 42 -11.06 -11.08 -1.42
C GLY A 42 -10.57 -12.07 -0.37
N PHE A 43 -9.81 -11.58 0.61
CA PHE A 43 -9.31 -12.40 1.70
C PHE A 43 -10.41 -12.71 2.73
N ASP A 44 -11.34 -11.79 2.91
CA ASP A 44 -12.49 -11.87 3.82
C ASP A 44 -13.76 -11.32 3.16
N SER A 45 -14.90 -11.40 3.86
CA SER A 45 -16.20 -10.96 3.35
C SER A 45 -16.19 -9.48 2.95
N PHE A 46 -15.69 -8.60 3.82
CA PHE A 46 -15.56 -7.17 3.55
C PHE A 46 -14.75 -6.92 2.27
N SER A 47 -13.59 -7.55 2.16
CA SER A 47 -12.72 -7.35 0.99
C SER A 47 -13.35 -7.90 -0.29
N THR A 48 -14.07 -9.02 -0.20
CA THR A 48 -14.79 -9.62 -1.35
C THR A 48 -15.88 -8.68 -1.85
N GLU A 49 -16.66 -8.09 -0.96
CA GLU A 49 -17.72 -7.13 -1.28
C GLU A 49 -17.17 -5.83 -1.90
N ASN A 50 -15.97 -5.41 -1.47
CA ASN A 50 -15.34 -4.17 -1.89
C ASN A 50 -14.34 -4.31 -3.06
N LEU A 51 -14.19 -5.48 -3.67
CA LEU A 51 -13.36 -5.64 -4.89
C LEU A 51 -13.81 -4.74 -6.05
N GLY A 52 -15.09 -4.36 -6.07
CA GLY A 52 -15.65 -3.42 -7.03
C GLY A 52 -15.07 -2.01 -6.95
N GLU A 53 -14.48 -1.65 -5.81
CA GLU A 53 -13.86 -0.35 -5.56
C GLU A 53 -12.42 -0.23 -6.13
N LEU A 54 -11.83 -1.31 -6.64
CA LEU A 54 -10.46 -1.28 -7.13
C LEU A 54 -10.33 -0.61 -8.52
N PRO A 55 -11.16 -0.96 -9.52
CA PRO A 55 -11.08 -0.32 -10.84
C PRO A 55 -11.40 1.17 -10.77
N GLY A 56 -10.70 1.95 -11.58
CA GLY A 56 -10.94 3.40 -11.66
C GLY A 56 -10.32 4.21 -10.53
N HIS A 57 -9.65 3.59 -9.57
CA HIS A 57 -8.98 4.26 -8.47
C HIS A 57 -7.47 4.05 -8.51
N TRP A 58 -6.73 5.01 -7.98
CA TRP A 58 -5.32 4.84 -7.67
C TRP A 58 -5.18 3.91 -6.46
N LEU A 59 -4.41 2.83 -6.61
CA LEU A 59 -4.23 1.86 -5.55
C LEU A 59 -2.87 2.04 -4.88
N ILE A 60 -2.91 2.18 -3.56
CA ILE A 60 -1.75 2.20 -2.67
C ILE A 60 -1.59 0.79 -2.11
N VAL A 61 -0.58 0.07 -2.57
CA VAL A 61 -0.48 -1.38 -2.42
C VAL A 61 0.66 -1.76 -1.49
N ASN A 62 0.33 -2.47 -0.42
CA ASN A 62 1.31 -3.18 0.40
C ASN A 62 1.30 -4.69 0.07
N VAL A 63 2.39 -5.36 0.41
CA VAL A 63 2.52 -6.82 0.26
C VAL A 63 2.82 -7.45 1.60
N ILE A 64 2.10 -8.51 1.92
CA ILE A 64 2.35 -9.35 3.10
C ILE A 64 2.86 -10.71 2.64
N PRO A 65 4.09 -11.08 3.03
CA PRO A 65 4.59 -12.44 2.83
C PRO A 65 3.83 -13.41 3.74
N GLY A 66 3.71 -14.64 3.31
CA GLY A 66 2.78 -15.60 3.91
C GLY A 66 3.06 -16.09 5.32
N MET A 67 4.20 -15.75 5.92
CA MET A 67 4.57 -16.25 7.25
C MET A 67 4.26 -15.28 8.38
N GLY A 68 3.81 -14.08 8.07
CA GLY A 68 3.53 -13.06 9.07
C GLY A 68 3.89 -11.66 8.57
N CYS A 69 3.43 -10.64 9.29
CA CYS A 69 3.77 -9.24 9.04
C CYS A 69 4.73 -8.80 10.16
N ASN A 70 6.02 -8.75 9.86
CA ASN A 70 7.05 -8.29 10.79
C ASN A 70 7.05 -6.76 10.94
N GLU A 71 8.01 -6.21 11.67
CA GLU A 71 8.11 -4.77 11.90
C GLU A 71 8.19 -3.95 10.60
N ILE A 72 8.90 -4.44 9.59
CA ILE A 72 9.07 -3.76 8.29
C ILE A 72 7.73 -3.71 7.55
N CYS A 73 7.02 -4.81 7.54
CA CYS A 73 5.68 -4.92 6.96
C CYS A 73 4.68 -3.99 7.69
N LEU A 74 4.66 -4.01 9.02
CA LEU A 74 3.79 -3.16 9.84
C LEU A 74 4.08 -1.67 9.62
N ASP A 75 5.36 -1.28 9.57
CA ASP A 75 5.76 0.10 9.25
C ASP A 75 5.23 0.53 7.88
N GLY A 76 5.33 -0.34 6.88
CA GLY A 76 4.76 -0.11 5.55
C GLY A 76 3.25 0.14 5.58
N LEU A 77 2.49 -0.70 6.31
CA LEU A 77 1.03 -0.55 6.45
C LEU A 77 0.64 0.75 7.16
N LEU A 78 1.35 1.12 8.23
CA LEU A 78 1.14 2.36 8.96
C LEU A 78 1.44 3.58 8.09
N LYS A 79 2.54 3.56 7.36
CA LYS A 79 2.94 4.63 6.44
C LYS A 79 1.93 4.83 5.32
N THR A 80 1.38 3.77 4.75
CA THR A 80 0.36 3.90 3.68
C THR A 80 -0.97 4.41 4.20
N LYS A 81 -1.36 4.07 5.43
CA LYS A 81 -2.52 4.69 6.09
C LYS A 81 -2.31 6.19 6.29
N GLN A 82 -1.15 6.58 6.80
CA GLN A 82 -0.78 7.98 6.96
C GLN A 82 -0.75 8.70 5.60
N LEU A 83 -0.14 8.09 4.57
CA LEU A 83 -0.10 8.61 3.21
C LEU A 83 -1.50 8.95 2.70
N ARG A 84 -2.42 7.99 2.77
CA ARG A 84 -3.78 8.19 2.27
C ARG A 84 -4.49 9.35 2.98
N LEU A 85 -4.34 9.47 4.30
CA LEU A 85 -4.94 10.57 5.05
C LEU A 85 -4.34 11.95 4.69
N MET A 86 -3.07 11.99 4.26
CA MET A 86 -2.43 13.24 3.81
C MET A 86 -2.90 13.71 2.42
N LEU A 87 -3.65 12.90 1.67
CA LEU A 87 -4.15 13.26 0.35
C LEU A 87 -5.35 14.21 0.41
N ASN A 88 -5.99 14.36 1.57
CA ASN A 88 -7.11 15.28 1.80
C ASN A 88 -8.22 15.12 0.74
N LYS A 89 -8.42 16.13 -0.10
CA LYS A 89 -9.45 16.17 -1.16
C LYS A 89 -9.29 15.08 -2.23
N GLU A 90 -8.10 14.54 -2.42
CA GLU A 90 -7.81 13.46 -3.38
C GLU A 90 -8.05 12.05 -2.77
N LEU A 91 -8.40 11.98 -1.49
CA LEU A 91 -8.65 10.73 -0.78
C LEU A 91 -9.72 9.83 -1.47
N PRO A 92 -10.83 10.37 -2.01
CA PRO A 92 -11.82 9.55 -2.71
C PRO A 92 -11.28 8.84 -3.96
N ARG A 93 -10.25 9.40 -4.60
CA ARG A 93 -9.62 8.86 -5.81
C ARG A 93 -8.63 7.73 -5.53
N THR A 94 -8.43 7.39 -4.27
CA THR A 94 -7.43 6.40 -3.85
C THR A 94 -8.06 5.30 -3.02
N ARG A 95 -7.51 4.08 -3.14
CA ARG A 95 -7.84 2.94 -2.27
C ARG A 95 -6.55 2.33 -1.74
N ARG A 96 -6.62 1.81 -0.52
CA ARG A 96 -5.52 1.01 0.05
C ARG A 96 -5.83 -0.46 -0.13
N ILE A 97 -4.87 -1.19 -0.63
CA ILE A 97 -4.96 -2.64 -0.71
C ILE A 97 -3.73 -3.30 -0.09
N VAL A 98 -3.91 -4.50 0.40
CA VAL A 98 -2.80 -5.36 0.79
C VAL A 98 -2.93 -6.70 0.08
N ILE A 99 -1.85 -7.10 -0.57
CA ILE A 99 -1.73 -8.39 -1.24
C ILE A 99 -1.12 -9.38 -0.25
N ILE A 100 -1.86 -10.44 0.05
CA ILE A 100 -1.46 -11.49 0.99
C ILE A 100 -1.11 -12.74 0.17
N PHE A 101 0.15 -13.16 0.18
CA PHE A 101 0.68 -14.20 -0.71
C PHE A 101 0.35 -15.63 -0.27
N ASN A 102 0.07 -15.87 1.00
CA ASN A 102 -0.24 -17.21 1.51
C ASN A 102 -1.55 -17.22 2.32
N GLU A 103 -2.06 -18.43 2.55
CA GLU A 103 -3.19 -18.62 3.45
C GLU A 103 -2.72 -18.49 4.90
N LEU A 104 -3.03 -17.36 5.49
CA LEU A 104 -2.81 -17.13 6.92
C LEU A 104 -3.99 -17.67 7.72
N PRO A 105 -3.75 -18.31 8.87
CA PRO A 105 -4.82 -18.61 9.79
C PRO A 105 -5.60 -17.35 10.13
N GLN A 106 -6.95 -17.43 10.15
CA GLN A 106 -7.81 -16.28 10.43
C GLN A 106 -7.48 -15.58 11.76
N VAL A 107 -7.02 -16.35 12.74
CA VAL A 107 -6.58 -15.83 14.05
C VAL A 107 -5.41 -14.87 13.91
N ILE A 108 -4.35 -15.26 13.18
CA ILE A 108 -3.18 -14.41 12.95
C ILE A 108 -3.57 -13.15 12.19
N THR A 109 -4.48 -13.28 11.24
CA THR A 109 -4.95 -12.12 10.46
C THR A 109 -5.70 -11.13 11.34
N ARG A 110 -6.58 -11.62 12.22
CA ARG A 110 -7.33 -10.77 13.15
C ARG A 110 -6.40 -10.01 14.10
N GLU A 111 -5.40 -10.69 14.66
CA GLU A 111 -4.42 -10.08 15.55
C GLU A 111 -3.61 -8.99 14.86
N TRP A 112 -3.28 -9.15 13.58
CA TRP A 112 -2.55 -8.13 12.83
C TRP A 112 -3.36 -6.86 12.59
N TRP A 113 -4.62 -7.02 12.21
CA TRP A 113 -5.49 -5.85 12.00
C TRP A 113 -5.75 -5.12 13.30
N LEU A 114 -5.87 -5.85 14.39
CA LEU A 114 -5.94 -5.30 15.75
C LEU A 114 -4.67 -4.50 16.07
N LYS A 115 -3.52 -5.10 15.80
CA LYS A 115 -2.21 -4.48 16.03
C LYS A 115 -2.04 -3.21 15.19
N ASP A 116 -2.36 -3.24 13.88
CA ASP A 116 -2.32 -2.05 13.01
C ASP A 116 -3.20 -0.92 13.55
N MET A 117 -4.40 -1.23 13.96
CA MET A 117 -5.33 -0.25 14.50
C MET A 117 -4.87 0.33 15.84
N LEU A 118 -4.37 -0.52 16.74
CA LEU A 118 -3.84 -0.10 18.04
C LEU A 118 -2.62 0.81 17.85
N LEU A 119 -1.68 0.43 16.99
CA LEU A 119 -0.51 1.22 16.67
C LEU A 119 -0.88 2.59 16.10
N TRP A 120 -1.89 2.63 15.25
CA TRP A 120 -2.39 3.89 14.71
C TRP A 120 -3.00 4.79 15.78
N ARG A 121 -3.78 4.23 16.70
CA ARG A 121 -4.42 4.98 17.79
C ARG A 121 -3.40 5.50 18.79
N LEU A 122 -2.44 4.66 19.18
CA LEU A 122 -1.40 5.01 20.14
C LEU A 122 -0.41 6.05 19.61
N ARG A 123 -0.14 6.06 18.31
CA ARG A 123 0.74 7.07 17.69
C ARG A 123 0.19 8.51 17.78
N ARG A 124 -1.11 8.65 18.02
CA ARG A 124 -1.78 9.96 18.16
C ARG A 124 -1.87 10.46 19.59
N THR A 125 -1.51 9.65 20.57
CA THR A 125 -1.59 10.04 21.97
C THR A 125 -0.27 10.65 22.44
N GLU A 126 -0.34 11.79 23.12
CA GLU A 126 0.80 12.44 23.76
C GLU A 126 1.14 11.82 25.12
N ASN A 127 0.39 10.79 25.53
CA ASN A 127 0.53 10.14 26.81
C ASN A 127 1.77 9.21 26.83
N LYS A 128 2.64 9.37 27.85
CA LYS A 128 3.86 8.57 28.00
C LYS A 128 3.59 7.07 28.19
N GLU A 129 2.49 6.70 28.86
CA GLU A 129 2.10 5.30 29.10
C GLU A 129 1.69 4.63 27.76
N ASP A 130 0.95 5.35 26.93
CA ASP A 130 0.54 4.89 25.61
C ASP A 130 1.72 4.75 24.66
N ASN A 131 2.72 5.65 24.76
CA ASN A 131 3.97 5.52 24.00
C ASN A 131 4.79 4.29 24.43
N ALA A 132 4.88 3.99 25.72
CA ALA A 132 5.53 2.79 26.22
C ALA A 132 4.81 1.53 25.71
N LEU A 133 3.48 1.54 25.71
CA LEU A 133 2.66 0.46 25.18
C LEU A 133 2.85 0.31 23.67
N PHE A 134 2.92 1.42 22.93
CA PHE A 134 3.19 1.44 21.50
C PHE A 134 4.53 0.76 21.17
N ILE A 135 5.60 1.11 21.88
CA ILE A 135 6.92 0.52 21.71
C ILE A 135 6.91 -0.97 22.05
N ARG A 136 6.18 -1.36 23.11
CA ARG A 136 6.04 -2.77 23.50
C ARG A 136 5.31 -3.57 22.41
N LEU A 137 4.20 -3.06 21.88
CA LEU A 137 3.42 -3.71 20.82
C LEU A 137 4.20 -3.84 19.50
N LEU A 138 5.11 -2.89 19.23
CA LEU A 138 6.01 -3.00 18.06
C LEU A 138 7.01 -4.15 18.21
N ARG A 139 7.48 -4.42 19.44
CA ARG A 139 8.54 -5.42 19.73
C ARG A 139 8.01 -6.83 19.96
N GLU A 140 6.81 -6.96 20.52
CA GLU A 140 6.22 -8.27 20.84
C GLU A 140 5.54 -8.88 19.63
N GLU A 141 6.11 -9.97 19.15
CA GLU A 141 5.73 -10.58 17.87
C GLU A 141 4.34 -11.20 17.84
N ASN A 142 3.69 -11.64 18.95
CA ASN A 142 2.53 -12.52 18.78
C ASN A 142 1.47 -12.59 19.88
N LYS A 143 1.40 -11.73 20.87
CA LYS A 143 0.29 -11.80 21.84
C LYS A 143 -0.21 -10.43 22.25
N ILE A 144 -1.32 -10.04 21.67
CA ILE A 144 -2.09 -8.89 22.15
C ILE A 144 -3.07 -9.42 23.19
N ASP A 145 -2.98 -8.93 24.43
CA ASP A 145 -3.92 -9.27 25.48
C ASP A 145 -5.33 -8.74 25.10
N GLU A 146 -6.32 -9.62 25.02
CA GLU A 146 -7.72 -9.26 24.70
C GLU A 146 -8.28 -8.18 25.63
N LYS A 147 -7.89 -8.20 26.91
CA LYS A 147 -8.28 -7.16 27.88
C LYS A 147 -7.72 -5.78 27.53
N LEU A 148 -6.53 -5.75 26.94
CA LEU A 148 -5.90 -4.53 26.47
C LEU A 148 -6.65 -3.99 25.24
N ILE A 149 -7.06 -4.87 24.35
CA ILE A 149 -7.87 -4.55 23.19
C ILE A 149 -9.18 -3.91 23.61
N ASP A 150 -9.92 -4.54 24.52
CA ASP A 150 -11.20 -4.05 25.02
C ASP A 150 -11.06 -2.68 25.72
N LYS A 151 -9.97 -2.46 26.45
CA LYS A 151 -9.68 -1.18 27.11
C LYS A 151 -9.38 -0.04 26.12
N LEU A 152 -8.66 -0.33 25.03
CA LEU A 152 -8.20 0.69 24.08
C LEU A 152 -9.22 0.98 22.98
N ILE A 153 -10.03 0.02 22.60
CA ILE A 153 -10.93 0.10 21.46
C ILE A 153 -12.37 0.37 21.86
N GLY A 154 -12.77 -0.09 23.06
CA GLY A 154 -14.17 -0.06 23.52
C GLY A 154 -15.04 -1.06 22.76
N SER A 155 -16.27 -1.24 23.23
CA SER A 155 -17.22 -2.21 22.69
C SER A 155 -17.71 -1.92 21.26
N GLU A 156 -17.58 -0.67 20.81
CA GLU A 156 -18.07 -0.22 19.48
C GLU A 156 -17.16 -0.60 18.32
N SER A 157 -15.91 -0.99 18.57
CA SER A 157 -14.91 -1.21 17.51
C SER A 157 -14.68 -2.69 17.17
N ARG A 158 -15.55 -3.59 17.59
CA ARG A 158 -15.41 -5.03 17.30
C ARG A 158 -15.57 -5.36 15.81
N ASP A 159 -16.15 -4.46 15.04
CA ASP A 159 -16.38 -4.65 13.62
C ASP A 159 -15.23 -4.05 12.79
N PHE A 160 -14.10 -4.74 12.85
CA PHE A 160 -12.87 -4.34 12.14
C PHE A 160 -13.04 -4.25 10.63
N ALA A 161 -13.97 -5.00 10.09
CA ALA A 161 -14.27 -5.01 8.68
C ALA A 161 -14.86 -3.67 8.23
N LEU A 162 -15.74 -3.08 9.04
CA LEU A 162 -16.48 -1.86 8.68
C LEU A 162 -15.65 -0.57 8.76
N ASN A 163 -14.62 -0.52 9.61
CA ASN A 163 -13.80 0.67 9.82
C ASN A 163 -12.42 0.63 9.13
N SER A 164 -12.11 -0.45 8.41
CA SER A 164 -10.85 -0.60 7.70
C SER A 164 -10.99 -0.06 6.28
N ASP A 165 -10.21 0.95 5.94
CA ASP A 165 -10.05 1.43 4.57
C ASP A 165 -9.13 0.52 3.72
N LEU A 166 -8.73 -0.62 4.27
CA LEU A 166 -7.75 -1.53 3.70
C LEU A 166 -8.43 -2.78 3.13
N ILE A 167 -8.45 -2.89 1.81
CA ILE A 167 -8.97 -4.06 1.11
C ILE A 167 -7.86 -5.12 1.07
N ARG A 168 -8.17 -6.32 1.55
CA ARG A 168 -7.26 -7.45 1.68
C ARG A 168 -7.50 -8.44 0.57
N VAL A 169 -6.48 -8.74 -0.23
CA VAL A 169 -6.64 -9.57 -1.41
C VAL A 169 -5.59 -10.67 -1.48
N LYS A 170 -6.00 -11.80 -2.06
CA LYS A 170 -5.08 -12.86 -2.50
C LYS A 170 -4.83 -12.69 -3.98
N PRO A 171 -3.59 -12.74 -4.44
CA PRO A 171 -3.29 -12.69 -5.87
C PRO A 171 -3.55 -14.04 -6.53
N SER A 172 -3.87 -14.05 -7.80
CA SER A 172 -3.78 -15.26 -8.62
C SER A 172 -2.34 -15.77 -8.65
N SER A 173 -2.15 -17.05 -8.93
CA SER A 173 -0.80 -17.62 -9.02
C SER A 173 0.07 -16.97 -10.09
N GLU A 174 -0.54 -16.49 -11.16
CA GLU A 174 0.14 -15.76 -12.22
C GLU A 174 0.58 -14.37 -11.76
N LEU A 175 -0.31 -13.60 -11.13
CA LEU A 175 0.00 -12.28 -10.57
C LEU A 175 1.07 -12.37 -9.48
N ALA A 176 0.97 -13.38 -8.60
CA ALA A 176 1.96 -13.62 -7.57
C ALA A 176 3.37 -13.78 -8.15
N LYS A 177 3.52 -14.61 -9.18
CA LYS A 177 4.80 -14.79 -9.89
C LYS A 177 5.29 -13.49 -10.52
N LYS A 178 4.41 -12.72 -11.17
CA LYS A 178 4.76 -11.44 -11.79
C LYS A 178 5.27 -10.43 -10.77
N ILE A 179 4.60 -10.30 -9.61
CA ILE A 179 5.02 -9.38 -8.54
C ILE A 179 6.38 -9.81 -7.95
N MET A 180 6.57 -11.10 -7.70
CA MET A 180 7.86 -11.61 -7.20
C MET A 180 9.00 -11.35 -8.19
N ASN A 181 8.73 -11.46 -9.49
CA ASN A 181 9.75 -11.24 -10.52
C ASN A 181 10.22 -9.77 -10.58
N ILE A 182 9.44 -8.80 -10.10
CA ILE A 182 9.88 -7.40 -10.00
C ILE A 182 11.17 -7.28 -9.17
N LYS A 183 11.32 -8.14 -8.15
CA LYS A 183 12.50 -8.18 -7.27
C LYS A 183 13.32 -9.47 -7.46
N ALA A 184 13.39 -10.00 -8.68
CA ALA A 184 14.15 -11.19 -9.02
C ALA A 184 13.83 -12.43 -8.14
N GLY A 185 12.54 -12.59 -7.80
CA GLY A 185 12.06 -13.71 -6.98
C GLY A 185 12.11 -13.45 -5.46
N VAL A 186 12.60 -12.31 -5.03
CA VAL A 186 12.58 -11.92 -3.61
C VAL A 186 11.23 -11.34 -3.25
N MET A 187 10.67 -11.78 -2.12
CA MET A 187 9.39 -11.24 -1.61
C MET A 187 9.53 -9.75 -1.28
N PRO A 188 8.68 -8.88 -1.83
CA PRO A 188 8.75 -7.43 -1.66
C PRO A 188 8.13 -6.97 -0.33
N GLU A 189 8.62 -7.51 0.79
CA GLU A 189 8.12 -7.20 2.12
C GLU A 189 8.35 -5.73 2.51
N GLY A 190 7.33 -5.10 3.08
CA GLY A 190 7.39 -3.69 3.50
C GLY A 190 7.52 -2.68 2.36
N MET A 191 7.55 -3.14 1.11
CA MET A 191 7.52 -2.28 -0.06
C MET A 191 6.13 -1.69 -0.29
N LEU A 192 6.13 -0.59 -1.01
CA LEU A 192 4.93 0.06 -1.50
C LEU A 192 4.93 0.04 -3.02
N PHE A 193 3.78 -0.30 -3.59
CA PHE A 193 3.53 -0.18 -5.02
C PHE A 193 2.37 0.77 -5.31
N LEU A 194 2.39 1.39 -6.47
CA LEU A 194 1.28 2.18 -7.00
C LEU A 194 0.74 1.53 -8.27
N ILE A 195 -0.58 1.36 -8.29
CA ILE A 195 -1.34 0.92 -9.47
C ILE A 195 -2.21 2.08 -9.91
N ASP A 196 -2.19 2.38 -11.20
CA ASP A 196 -3.02 3.42 -11.78
C ASP A 196 -4.50 3.00 -11.93
N PRO A 197 -5.44 3.92 -12.23
CA PRO A 197 -6.85 3.60 -12.41
C PRO A 197 -7.16 2.64 -13.57
N LEU A 198 -6.21 2.44 -14.49
CA LEU A 198 -6.31 1.49 -15.59
C LEU A 198 -5.81 0.09 -15.24
N GLY A 199 -5.27 -0.09 -14.02
CA GLY A 199 -4.74 -1.37 -13.53
C GLY A 199 -3.26 -1.60 -13.84
N ASN A 200 -2.49 -0.56 -14.17
CA ASN A 200 -1.06 -0.70 -14.40
C ASN A 200 -0.26 -0.51 -13.11
N LEU A 201 0.44 -1.55 -12.68
CA LEU A 201 1.43 -1.47 -11.62
C LEU A 201 2.66 -0.78 -12.19
N MET A 202 2.84 0.49 -11.85
CA MET A 202 3.76 1.37 -12.55
C MET A 202 4.93 1.89 -11.72
N MET A 203 4.81 1.87 -10.39
CA MET A 203 5.82 2.46 -9.50
C MET A 203 5.98 1.65 -8.24
N GLN A 204 7.21 1.61 -7.73
CA GLN A 204 7.57 0.93 -6.50
C GLN A 204 8.45 1.81 -5.61
N TYR A 205 8.37 1.54 -4.32
CA TYR A 205 9.21 2.15 -3.29
C TYR A 205 9.74 1.04 -2.37
N GLU A 206 11.01 1.12 -2.04
CA GLU A 206 11.67 0.17 -1.15
C GLU A 206 11.10 0.26 0.27
N ALA A 207 11.24 -0.83 1.03
CA ALA A 207 10.88 -0.86 2.44
C ALA A 207 11.55 0.29 3.20
N GLY A 208 10.84 0.84 4.18
CA GLY A 208 11.30 2.03 4.90
C GLY A 208 11.10 3.36 4.14
N PHE A 209 10.36 3.37 3.04
CA PHE A 209 10.09 4.56 2.23
C PHE A 209 9.66 5.78 3.06
N ASN A 210 9.96 6.96 2.54
CA ASN A 210 9.54 8.23 3.13
C ASN A 210 8.14 8.61 2.62
N THR A 211 7.17 8.67 3.52
CA THR A 211 5.75 8.94 3.23
C THR A 211 5.53 10.27 2.50
N TYR A 212 6.30 11.32 2.82
CA TYR A 212 6.18 12.62 2.15
C TYR A 212 6.65 12.57 0.70
N LYS A 213 7.73 11.84 0.43
CA LYS A 213 8.22 11.64 -0.95
C LYS A 213 7.20 10.89 -1.80
N VAL A 214 6.59 9.85 -1.24
CA VAL A 214 5.52 9.11 -1.92
C VAL A 214 4.30 9.99 -2.15
N LYS A 215 3.93 10.81 -1.15
CA LYS A 215 2.84 11.78 -1.29
C LYS A 215 3.08 12.75 -2.44
N ASP A 216 4.30 13.29 -2.56
CA ASP A 216 4.63 14.25 -3.62
C ASP A 216 4.47 13.62 -5.00
N ASP A 217 4.98 12.39 -5.20
CA ASP A 217 4.81 11.64 -6.45
C ASP A 217 3.33 11.35 -6.73
N LEU A 218 2.60 10.83 -5.75
CA LEU A 218 1.19 10.49 -5.92
C LEU A 218 0.33 11.73 -6.19
N MET A 219 0.58 12.85 -5.51
CA MET A 219 -0.09 14.12 -5.76
C MET A 219 0.21 14.68 -7.16
N HIS A 220 1.42 14.45 -7.67
CA HIS A 220 1.76 14.79 -9.05
C HIS A 220 0.97 13.93 -10.03
N LEU A 221 0.94 12.62 -9.83
CA LEU A 221 0.18 11.67 -10.64
C LEU A 221 -1.33 11.96 -10.63
N LEU A 222 -1.91 12.22 -9.46
CA LEU A 222 -3.32 12.58 -9.31
C LEU A 222 -3.68 13.89 -10.02
N ARG A 223 -2.74 14.83 -10.09
CA ARG A 223 -2.93 16.13 -10.75
C ARG A 223 -2.94 16.02 -12.27
N ILE A 224 -2.10 15.16 -12.85
CA ILE A 224 -2.02 14.92 -14.29
C ILE A 224 -3.04 13.88 -14.78
N SER A 225 -3.51 13.00 -13.91
CA SER A 225 -4.53 12.01 -14.21
C SER A 225 -5.92 12.64 -14.21
N GLN A 226 -6.65 12.45 -15.30
CA GLN A 226 -8.07 12.86 -15.40
C GLN A 226 -9.03 11.77 -14.91
N ILE A 227 -8.51 10.58 -14.60
CA ILE A 227 -9.25 9.38 -14.20
C ILE A 227 -8.94 9.08 -12.72
N GLY A 228 -9.95 8.60 -12.00
CA GLY A 228 -9.82 8.21 -10.59
C GLY A 228 -10.42 9.21 -9.63
#